data_695287a924b31114dac36a88cd14e860
#
_entry.id   695287a924b31114dac36a88cd14e860
#
_cell.length_a   1.000
_cell.length_b   1.000
_cell.length_c   1.000
_cell.angle_alpha   90.00
_cell.angle_beta   90.00
_cell.angle_gamma   90.00
#
_symmetry.space_group_name_H-M   'P 1'
#
loop_
_entity.id
_entity.type
_entity.pdbx_description
1 polymer ?
#
loop_
_entity_poly.entity_id
_entity_poly.type
_entity_poly.pdbx_seq_one_letter_code
_entity_poly.pdbx_strand_id
1 'polypeptide(L)'
;MNIAQALALRGEVESYERQENAWLLEHITKIDSFDLVMKKDQELSSEQEQSYVDGLARIAAGEPLAYVTGSQPFWTLDLTVTQDTLVPRPDTEVLVETVLKLDLPDDAKLVDLGTGTGAIALSLASERPNWSVTATDIYEPTLEVALHNAEKHDLTEVKFFLGSWFGALNRQYFDVIVSNPPYIDEDDVHMQNLASEPERALVAGGRGLADIEHIIQQGKKWLATQGWIVLEHGYDQAEAVQNIFKGAGFKEVRTVKDYGGNDRVTLGQWQN
;
A
#
# COMPACT_ATOMS: atom_id res chain seq x y z
N MET A 1 -16.51 -3.88 31.23
CA MET A 1 -17.05 -2.56 30.80
C MET A 1 -18.00 -2.75 29.64
N ASN A 2 -18.95 -1.81 29.43
CA ASN A 2 -19.81 -1.87 28.24
C ASN A 2 -19.21 -1.12 27.04
N ILE A 3 -19.82 -1.31 25.86
CA ILE A 3 -19.34 -0.71 24.59
C ILE A 3 -19.26 0.83 24.69
N ALA A 4 -20.24 1.49 25.30
CA ALA A 4 -20.22 2.95 25.43
C ALA A 4 -19.05 3.42 26.30
N GLN A 5 -18.77 2.71 27.38
CA GLN A 5 -17.62 3.00 28.27
C GLN A 5 -16.29 2.74 27.53
N ALA A 6 -16.18 1.66 26.77
CA ALA A 6 -15.00 1.36 25.96
C ALA A 6 -14.73 2.46 24.96
N LEU A 7 -15.72 2.85 24.16
CA LEU A 7 -15.59 3.97 23.23
C LEU A 7 -15.17 5.27 23.90
N ALA A 8 -15.55 5.53 25.15
CA ALA A 8 -15.21 6.76 25.87
C ALA A 8 -13.77 6.81 26.37
N LEU A 9 -13.00 5.71 26.31
CA LEU A 9 -11.63 5.66 26.84
C LEU A 9 -10.62 6.51 26.05
N ARG A 10 -10.85 6.73 24.75
CA ARG A 10 -9.91 7.46 23.89
C ARG A 10 -10.63 8.32 22.87
N GLY A 11 -10.18 9.55 22.74
CA GLY A 11 -10.65 10.54 21.77
C GLY A 11 -12.00 11.17 22.14
N GLU A 12 -12.16 12.42 21.74
CA GLU A 12 -13.43 13.13 21.81
C GLU A 12 -14.37 12.68 20.71
N VAL A 13 -15.66 12.97 20.83
CA VAL A 13 -16.66 12.69 19.78
C VAL A 13 -16.22 13.37 18.49
N GLU A 14 -16.25 12.63 17.36
CA GLU A 14 -15.83 13.07 16.02
C GLU A 14 -14.30 13.24 15.82
N SER A 15 -13.46 12.90 16.81
CA SER A 15 -12.01 12.90 16.60
C SER A 15 -11.53 11.64 15.89
N TYR A 16 -10.35 11.74 15.27
CA TYR A 16 -9.71 10.56 14.63
C TYR A 16 -9.41 9.46 15.65
N GLU A 17 -8.96 9.84 16.85
CA GLU A 17 -8.67 8.91 17.95
C GLU A 17 -9.92 8.13 18.37
N ARG A 18 -11.10 8.77 18.33
CA ARG A 18 -12.36 8.11 18.60
C ARG A 18 -12.74 7.12 17.50
N GLN A 19 -12.50 7.49 16.26
CA GLN A 19 -12.74 6.61 15.12
C GLN A 19 -11.81 5.39 15.15
N GLU A 20 -10.53 5.61 15.41
CA GLU A 20 -9.53 4.54 15.55
C GLU A 20 -9.89 3.59 16.71
N ASN A 21 -10.37 4.15 17.82
CA ASN A 21 -10.89 3.40 18.96
C ASN A 21 -12.10 2.54 18.59
N ALA A 22 -13.04 3.07 17.79
CA ALA A 22 -14.18 2.33 17.30
C ALA A 22 -13.76 1.15 16.41
N TRP A 23 -12.84 1.35 15.48
CA TRP A 23 -12.31 0.29 14.62
C TRP A 23 -11.62 -0.84 15.40
N LEU A 24 -10.85 -0.50 16.45
CA LEU A 24 -10.28 -1.51 17.34
C LEU A 24 -11.39 -2.34 18.02
N LEU A 25 -12.45 -1.67 18.49
CA LEU A 25 -13.56 -2.32 19.16
C LEU A 25 -14.37 -3.21 18.20
N GLU A 26 -14.61 -2.76 16.97
CA GLU A 26 -15.20 -3.56 15.89
C GLU A 26 -14.39 -4.83 15.64
N HIS A 27 -13.07 -4.67 15.54
CA HIS A 27 -12.17 -5.81 15.32
C HIS A 27 -12.25 -6.84 16.46
N ILE A 28 -12.26 -6.41 17.72
CA ILE A 28 -12.26 -7.30 18.87
C ILE A 28 -13.63 -7.96 19.09
N THR A 29 -14.69 -7.19 18.92
CA THR A 29 -16.05 -7.67 19.18
C THR A 29 -16.66 -8.40 17.98
N LYS A 30 -16.14 -8.18 16.77
CA LYS A 30 -16.71 -8.59 15.49
C LYS A 30 -18.13 -8.02 15.27
N ILE A 31 -18.39 -6.85 15.84
CA ILE A 31 -19.63 -6.09 15.73
C ILE A 31 -19.33 -4.88 14.84
N ASP A 32 -20.17 -4.61 13.86
CA ASP A 32 -20.01 -3.46 12.97
C ASP A 32 -20.34 -2.12 13.66
N SER A 33 -19.96 -1.01 13.04
CA SER A 33 -20.13 0.35 13.58
C SER A 33 -21.58 0.70 13.91
N PHE A 34 -22.53 0.25 13.10
CA PHE A 34 -23.97 0.47 13.36
C PHE A 34 -24.41 -0.28 14.62
N ASP A 35 -24.05 -1.54 14.72
CA ASP A 35 -24.37 -2.40 15.86
C ASP A 35 -23.66 -1.95 17.15
N LEU A 36 -22.43 -1.38 17.08
CA LEU A 36 -21.77 -0.77 18.25
C LEU A 36 -22.61 0.37 18.84
N VAL A 37 -23.25 1.19 17.99
CA VAL A 37 -24.14 2.26 18.44
C VAL A 37 -25.43 1.70 19.05
N MET A 38 -26.01 0.70 18.40
CA MET A 38 -27.29 0.08 18.85
C MET A 38 -27.12 -0.75 20.12
N LYS A 39 -25.96 -1.40 20.30
CA LYS A 39 -25.63 -2.29 21.41
C LYS A 39 -24.75 -1.63 22.46
N LYS A 40 -24.77 -0.30 22.57
CA LYS A 40 -23.88 0.50 23.43
C LYS A 40 -23.83 0.06 24.90
N ASP A 41 -24.94 -0.52 25.43
CA ASP A 41 -25.04 -0.99 26.79
C ASP A 41 -24.62 -2.47 26.95
N GLN A 42 -24.25 -3.15 25.87
CA GLN A 42 -23.75 -4.52 25.91
C GLN A 42 -22.41 -4.57 26.63
N GLU A 43 -22.27 -5.49 27.58
CA GLU A 43 -21.01 -5.73 28.27
C GLU A 43 -20.03 -6.51 27.41
N LEU A 44 -18.77 -6.11 27.42
CA LEU A 44 -17.66 -6.87 26.87
C LEU A 44 -17.37 -8.09 27.76
N SER A 45 -16.98 -9.20 27.15
CA SER A 45 -16.40 -10.30 27.92
C SER A 45 -15.09 -9.87 28.54
N SER A 46 -14.64 -10.56 29.58
CA SER A 46 -13.34 -10.25 30.23
C SER A 46 -12.16 -10.35 29.26
N GLU A 47 -12.22 -11.27 28.29
CA GLU A 47 -11.22 -11.44 27.26
C GLU A 47 -11.23 -10.27 26.26
N GLN A 48 -12.43 -9.87 25.80
CA GLN A 48 -12.59 -8.71 24.92
C GLN A 48 -12.13 -7.42 25.60
N GLU A 49 -12.48 -7.22 26.88
CA GLU A 49 -12.07 -6.07 27.66
C GLU A 49 -10.55 -6.01 27.80
N GLN A 50 -9.89 -7.14 28.13
CA GLN A 50 -8.44 -7.21 28.23
C GLN A 50 -7.77 -6.92 26.86
N SER A 51 -8.20 -7.61 25.79
CA SER A 51 -7.64 -7.40 24.46
C SER A 51 -7.80 -5.95 23.98
N TYR A 52 -8.92 -5.32 24.35
CA TYR A 52 -9.18 -3.93 24.01
C TYR A 52 -8.27 -2.96 24.73
N VAL A 53 -8.08 -3.14 26.05
CA VAL A 53 -7.17 -2.30 26.83
C VAL A 53 -5.72 -2.45 26.38
N ASP A 54 -5.29 -3.69 26.10
CA ASP A 54 -3.95 -3.97 25.57
C ASP A 54 -3.74 -3.34 24.19
N GLY A 55 -4.74 -3.43 23.30
CA GLY A 55 -4.70 -2.80 21.99
C GLY A 55 -4.61 -1.27 22.08
N LEU A 56 -5.39 -0.64 22.95
CA LEU A 56 -5.30 0.81 23.21
C LEU A 56 -3.93 1.23 23.74
N ALA A 57 -3.31 0.43 24.60
CA ALA A 57 -1.98 0.72 25.11
C ALA A 57 -0.91 0.69 23.99
N ARG A 58 -1.00 -0.26 23.04
CA ARG A 58 -0.13 -0.35 21.88
C ARG A 58 -0.29 0.87 20.96
N ILE A 59 -1.54 1.25 20.65
CA ILE A 59 -1.85 2.44 19.83
C ILE A 59 -1.33 3.71 20.52
N ALA A 60 -1.52 3.84 21.84
CA ALA A 60 -1.01 4.99 22.61
C ALA A 60 0.53 5.06 22.63
N ALA A 61 1.21 3.93 22.45
CA ALA A 61 2.66 3.86 22.28
C ALA A 61 3.11 4.19 20.84
N GLY A 62 2.20 4.52 19.91
CA GLY A 62 2.50 4.90 18.53
C GLY A 62 2.48 3.74 17.54
N GLU A 63 2.00 2.55 17.93
CA GLU A 63 1.84 1.45 17.00
C GLU A 63 0.59 1.67 16.13
N PRO A 64 0.69 1.54 14.78
CA PRO A 64 -0.46 1.65 13.89
C PRO A 64 -1.58 0.67 14.25
N LEU A 65 -2.84 1.12 14.19
CA LEU A 65 -3.99 0.25 14.43
C LEU A 65 -3.94 -1.02 13.57
N ALA A 66 -3.51 -0.90 12.33
CA ALA A 66 -3.38 -2.03 11.40
C ALA A 66 -2.47 -3.15 11.94
N TYR A 67 -1.37 -2.81 12.62
CA TYR A 67 -0.51 -3.83 13.25
C TYR A 67 -1.13 -4.40 14.54
N VAL A 68 -1.90 -3.60 15.25
CA VAL A 68 -2.64 -4.08 16.44
C VAL A 68 -3.72 -5.09 16.06
N THR A 69 -4.43 -4.84 14.97
CA THR A 69 -5.49 -5.70 14.44
C THR A 69 -4.98 -6.81 13.51
N GLY A 70 -3.76 -6.66 12.97
CA GLY A 70 -3.18 -7.55 11.98
C GLY A 70 -3.84 -7.44 10.60
N SER A 71 -4.61 -6.38 10.35
CA SER A 71 -5.42 -6.23 9.14
C SER A 71 -5.54 -4.78 8.71
N GLN A 72 -5.54 -4.55 7.38
CA GLN A 72 -5.76 -3.25 6.74
C GLN A 72 -6.66 -3.41 5.51
N PRO A 73 -7.83 -2.79 5.48
CA PRO A 73 -8.62 -2.66 4.27
C PRO A 73 -7.85 -1.86 3.20
N PHE A 74 -7.81 -2.37 1.98
CA PHE A 74 -7.25 -1.67 0.83
C PHE A 74 -7.98 -2.10 -0.43
N TRP A 75 -8.47 -1.16 -1.21
CA TRP A 75 -9.32 -1.40 -2.36
C TRP A 75 -10.56 -2.24 -1.98
N THR A 76 -10.71 -3.43 -2.54
CA THR A 76 -11.78 -4.38 -2.21
C THR A 76 -11.31 -5.52 -1.31
N LEU A 77 -10.07 -5.47 -0.83
CA LEU A 77 -9.41 -6.54 -0.08
C LEU A 77 -9.21 -6.15 1.38
N ASP A 78 -9.24 -7.15 2.25
CA ASP A 78 -8.81 -7.03 3.65
C ASP A 78 -7.45 -7.72 3.80
N LEU A 79 -6.38 -6.92 3.80
CA LEU A 79 -5.01 -7.42 3.76
C LEU A 79 -4.45 -7.67 5.15
N THR A 80 -3.84 -8.80 5.35
CA THR A 80 -2.98 -9.07 6.50
C THR A 80 -1.76 -8.17 6.44
N VAL A 81 -1.43 -7.54 7.56
CA VAL A 81 -0.25 -6.68 7.73
C VAL A 81 0.56 -7.10 8.94
N THR A 82 1.87 -6.93 8.89
CA THR A 82 2.79 -7.19 9.99
C THR A 82 3.82 -6.06 10.07
N GLN A 83 4.65 -6.05 11.09
CA GLN A 83 5.77 -5.10 11.22
C GLN A 83 6.83 -5.23 10.10
N ASP A 84 6.73 -6.27 9.27
CA ASP A 84 7.61 -6.46 8.12
C ASP A 84 7.11 -5.75 6.86
N THR A 85 5.89 -5.21 6.86
CA THR A 85 5.26 -4.57 5.72
C THR A 85 4.90 -3.12 6.00
N LEU A 86 4.96 -2.27 4.97
CA LEU A 86 4.29 -0.97 5.03
C LEU A 86 2.77 -1.18 5.17
N VAL A 87 2.12 -0.39 6.03
CA VAL A 87 0.64 -0.36 6.08
C VAL A 87 0.11 0.27 4.79
N PRO A 88 -0.70 -0.43 3.98
CA PRO A 88 -1.28 0.13 2.76
C PRO A 88 -2.03 1.43 3.03
N ARG A 89 -1.77 2.46 2.22
CA ARG A 89 -2.37 3.80 2.36
C ARG A 89 -3.53 3.99 1.39
N PRO A 90 -4.60 4.68 1.77
CA PRO A 90 -5.70 5.01 0.84
C PRO A 90 -5.22 5.78 -0.40
N ASP A 91 -4.19 6.62 -0.27
CA ASP A 91 -3.62 7.38 -1.39
C ASP A 91 -3.03 6.47 -2.47
N THR A 92 -2.53 5.29 -2.10
CA THR A 92 -2.00 4.28 -3.04
C THR A 92 -3.10 3.67 -3.92
N GLU A 93 -4.38 3.72 -3.51
CA GLU A 93 -5.50 3.27 -4.34
C GLU A 93 -5.61 4.07 -5.64
N VAL A 94 -5.14 5.33 -5.65
CA VAL A 94 -5.07 6.17 -6.86
C VAL A 94 -4.13 5.55 -7.91
N LEU A 95 -3.08 4.84 -7.49
CA LEU A 95 -2.21 4.12 -8.41
C LEU A 95 -2.97 2.96 -9.07
N VAL A 96 -3.69 2.17 -8.28
CA VAL A 96 -4.55 1.07 -8.80
C VAL A 96 -5.56 1.63 -9.79
N GLU A 97 -6.30 2.67 -9.40
CA GLU A 97 -7.30 3.33 -10.26
C GLU A 97 -6.69 3.87 -11.56
N THR A 98 -5.48 4.45 -11.48
CA THR A 98 -4.76 4.98 -12.65
C THR A 98 -4.43 3.87 -13.63
N VAL A 99 -3.94 2.73 -13.16
CA VAL A 99 -3.61 1.57 -14.00
C VAL A 99 -4.87 0.99 -14.66
N LEU A 100 -5.97 0.85 -13.92
CA LEU A 100 -7.23 0.32 -14.43
C LEU A 100 -7.87 1.19 -15.53
N LYS A 101 -7.49 2.48 -15.61
CA LYS A 101 -7.93 3.43 -16.63
C LYS A 101 -7.04 3.46 -17.89
N LEU A 102 -5.91 2.77 -17.88
CA LEU A 102 -5.06 2.66 -19.08
C LEU A 102 -5.69 1.75 -20.10
N ASP A 103 -5.47 2.09 -21.38
CA ASP A 103 -5.83 1.22 -22.50
C ASP A 103 -4.74 0.13 -22.65
N LEU A 104 -4.97 -1.00 -21.99
CA LEU A 104 -4.07 -2.16 -21.95
C LEU A 104 -4.74 -3.38 -22.59
N PRO A 105 -3.95 -4.35 -23.08
CA PRO A 105 -4.48 -5.62 -23.57
C PRO A 105 -5.35 -6.35 -22.53
N ASP A 106 -6.33 -7.11 -22.98
CA ASP A 106 -7.19 -7.92 -22.09
C ASP A 106 -6.40 -8.97 -21.30
N ASP A 107 -5.25 -9.40 -21.81
CA ASP A 107 -4.30 -10.34 -21.22
C ASP A 107 -2.98 -9.69 -20.82
N ALA A 108 -3.02 -8.42 -20.41
CA ALA A 108 -1.85 -7.62 -20.11
C ALA A 108 -0.92 -8.28 -19.08
N LYS A 109 0.37 -8.05 -19.26
CA LYS A 109 1.42 -8.47 -18.31
C LYS A 109 1.83 -7.31 -17.44
N LEU A 110 1.67 -7.48 -16.15
CA LEU A 110 1.98 -6.48 -15.14
C LEU A 110 3.09 -6.95 -14.21
N VAL A 111 3.94 -6.03 -13.77
CA VAL A 111 4.84 -6.25 -12.63
C VAL A 111 4.69 -5.15 -11.60
N ASP A 112 4.55 -5.56 -10.33
CA ASP A 112 4.60 -4.72 -9.15
C ASP A 112 5.96 -4.87 -8.46
N LEU A 113 6.72 -3.79 -8.39
CA LEU A 113 8.08 -3.77 -7.85
C LEU A 113 8.07 -3.21 -6.43
N GLY A 114 8.55 -3.98 -5.45
CA GLY A 114 8.43 -3.65 -4.03
C GLY A 114 6.99 -3.80 -3.55
N THR A 115 6.45 -5.01 -3.71
CA THR A 115 5.01 -5.26 -3.56
C THR A 115 4.47 -5.12 -2.13
N GLY A 116 5.34 -5.17 -1.13
CA GLY A 116 4.92 -5.07 0.28
C GLY A 116 3.94 -6.17 0.67
N THR A 117 2.77 -5.77 1.13
CA THR A 117 1.65 -6.69 1.44
C THR A 117 1.00 -7.35 0.23
N GLY A 118 1.43 -6.99 -0.98
CA GLY A 118 0.73 -7.37 -2.21
C GLY A 118 -0.41 -6.42 -2.59
N ALA A 119 -0.58 -5.30 -1.90
CA ALA A 119 -1.74 -4.43 -2.04
C ALA A 119 -2.06 -4.03 -3.49
N ILE A 120 -1.07 -3.53 -4.23
CA ILE A 120 -1.26 -3.11 -5.62
C ILE A 120 -1.46 -4.31 -6.53
N ALA A 121 -0.55 -5.30 -6.46
CA ALA A 121 -0.59 -6.50 -7.31
C ALA A 121 -1.90 -7.27 -7.17
N LEU A 122 -2.34 -7.52 -5.93
CA LEU A 122 -3.54 -8.30 -5.64
C LEU A 122 -4.81 -7.53 -6.03
N SER A 123 -4.87 -6.22 -5.80
CA SER A 123 -5.99 -5.39 -6.23
C SER A 123 -6.15 -5.40 -7.74
N LEU A 124 -5.04 -5.27 -8.50
CA LEU A 124 -5.08 -5.33 -9.96
C LEU A 124 -5.44 -6.72 -10.47
N ALA A 125 -4.95 -7.79 -9.84
CA ALA A 125 -5.30 -9.16 -10.18
C ALA A 125 -6.80 -9.45 -9.94
N SER A 126 -7.38 -8.96 -8.84
CA SER A 126 -8.80 -9.14 -8.54
C SER A 126 -9.71 -8.44 -9.55
N GLU A 127 -9.32 -7.24 -10.02
CA GLU A 127 -10.08 -6.46 -11.00
C GLU A 127 -9.90 -6.94 -12.45
N ARG A 128 -8.79 -7.60 -12.74
CA ARG A 128 -8.41 -8.05 -14.07
C ARG A 128 -7.92 -9.51 -14.05
N PRO A 129 -8.83 -10.47 -13.90
CA PRO A 129 -8.46 -11.89 -13.70
C PRO A 129 -7.74 -12.51 -14.92
N ASN A 130 -7.78 -11.88 -16.09
CA ASN A 130 -7.06 -12.34 -17.27
C ASN A 130 -5.62 -11.80 -17.34
N TRP A 131 -5.25 -10.85 -16.49
CA TRP A 131 -3.91 -10.28 -16.51
C TRP A 131 -2.89 -11.25 -15.89
N SER A 132 -1.68 -11.24 -16.44
CA SER A 132 -0.55 -11.97 -15.86
C SER A 132 0.21 -11.05 -14.89
N VAL A 133 -0.13 -11.13 -13.60
CA VAL A 133 0.46 -10.29 -12.57
C VAL A 133 1.68 -10.95 -11.96
N THR A 134 2.78 -10.21 -11.90
CA THR A 134 4.03 -10.58 -11.23
C THR A 134 4.32 -9.55 -10.15
N ALA A 135 4.83 -9.97 -9.01
CA ALA A 135 5.19 -9.11 -7.90
C ALA A 135 6.60 -9.45 -7.40
N THR A 136 7.37 -8.45 -7.02
CA THR A 136 8.71 -8.65 -6.44
C THR A 136 8.87 -7.90 -5.14
N ASP A 137 9.62 -8.46 -4.22
CA ASP A 137 10.09 -7.75 -3.03
C ASP A 137 11.50 -8.25 -2.68
N ILE A 138 12.32 -7.38 -2.11
CA ILE A 138 13.69 -7.74 -1.72
C ILE A 138 13.74 -8.47 -0.38
N TYR A 139 12.67 -8.36 0.42
CA TYR A 139 12.63 -8.85 1.79
C TYR A 139 11.69 -10.05 1.91
N GLU A 140 12.27 -11.20 2.29
CA GLU A 140 11.53 -12.47 2.33
C GLU A 140 10.32 -12.45 3.28
N PRO A 141 10.40 -11.94 4.54
CA PRO A 141 9.23 -11.86 5.42
C PRO A 141 8.09 -11.00 4.86
N THR A 142 8.41 -9.93 4.12
CA THR A 142 7.42 -9.11 3.42
C THR A 142 6.71 -9.91 2.33
N LEU A 143 7.50 -10.67 1.55
CA LEU A 143 6.96 -11.50 0.46
C LEU A 143 6.08 -12.64 0.99
N GLU A 144 6.41 -13.21 2.16
CA GLU A 144 5.55 -14.21 2.83
C GLU A 144 4.18 -13.64 3.19
N VAL A 145 4.12 -12.37 3.63
CA VAL A 145 2.84 -11.69 3.89
C VAL A 145 2.04 -11.51 2.60
N ALA A 146 2.70 -11.11 1.50
CA ALA A 146 2.03 -10.96 0.20
C ALA A 146 1.48 -12.30 -0.33
N LEU A 147 2.24 -13.39 -0.19
CA LEU A 147 1.81 -14.76 -0.52
C LEU A 147 0.60 -15.17 0.32
N HIS A 148 0.65 -14.95 1.64
CA HIS A 148 -0.48 -15.21 2.53
C HIS A 148 -1.74 -14.43 2.10
N ASN A 149 -1.60 -13.16 1.73
CA ASN A 149 -2.71 -12.34 1.24
C ASN A 149 -3.26 -12.87 -0.09
N ALA A 150 -2.40 -13.34 -1.00
CA ALA A 150 -2.85 -13.97 -2.24
C ALA A 150 -3.68 -15.23 -1.97
N GLU A 151 -3.24 -16.09 -1.05
CA GLU A 151 -3.99 -17.27 -0.63
C GLU A 151 -5.32 -16.91 0.05
N LYS A 152 -5.30 -15.93 0.97
CA LYS A 152 -6.49 -15.44 1.70
C LYS A 152 -7.61 -14.96 0.77
N HIS A 153 -7.25 -14.42 -0.40
CA HIS A 153 -8.18 -13.84 -1.37
C HIS A 153 -8.34 -14.69 -2.64
N ASP A 154 -7.87 -15.93 -2.66
CA ASP A 154 -7.96 -16.83 -3.81
C ASP A 154 -7.31 -16.27 -5.09
N LEU A 155 -6.24 -15.46 -4.96
CA LEU A 155 -5.50 -14.82 -6.07
C LEU A 155 -4.16 -15.52 -6.32
N THR A 156 -4.17 -16.85 -6.33
CA THR A 156 -2.98 -17.71 -6.36
C THR A 156 -2.24 -17.73 -7.71
N GLU A 157 -2.81 -17.13 -8.78
CA GLU A 157 -2.15 -16.95 -10.08
C GLU A 157 -1.07 -15.85 -10.07
N VAL A 158 -1.09 -14.94 -9.10
CA VAL A 158 -0.07 -13.89 -8.95
C VAL A 158 1.28 -14.55 -8.63
N LYS A 159 2.31 -14.18 -9.38
CA LYS A 159 3.65 -14.77 -9.24
C LYS A 159 4.54 -13.87 -8.40
N PHE A 160 5.07 -14.39 -7.32
CA PHE A 160 5.94 -13.67 -6.40
C PHE A 160 7.40 -14.10 -6.56
N PHE A 161 8.33 -13.14 -6.58
CA PHE A 161 9.76 -13.40 -6.69
C PHE A 161 10.55 -12.56 -5.68
N LEU A 162 11.43 -13.23 -4.95
CA LEU A 162 12.36 -12.58 -4.01
C LEU A 162 13.53 -11.96 -4.76
N GLY A 163 13.75 -10.66 -4.59
CA GLY A 163 14.90 -9.93 -5.10
C GLY A 163 14.64 -8.46 -5.35
N SER A 164 15.72 -7.72 -5.61
CA SER A 164 15.69 -6.27 -5.79
C SER A 164 15.18 -5.91 -7.19
N TRP A 165 14.08 -5.19 -7.24
CA TRP A 165 13.48 -4.63 -8.46
C TRP A 165 13.42 -5.66 -9.59
N PHE A 166 14.05 -5.36 -10.72
CA PHE A 166 14.10 -6.25 -11.90
C PHE A 166 15.06 -7.44 -11.75
N GLY A 167 15.95 -7.43 -10.73
CA GLY A 167 16.94 -8.46 -10.52
C GLY A 167 16.37 -9.84 -10.19
N ALA A 168 15.14 -9.88 -9.68
CA ALA A 168 14.40 -11.11 -9.39
C ALA A 168 13.73 -11.74 -10.61
N LEU A 169 13.64 -11.01 -11.73
CA LEU A 169 12.81 -11.39 -12.86
C LEU A 169 13.56 -12.16 -13.93
N ASN A 170 12.93 -13.17 -14.50
CA ASN A 170 13.34 -13.73 -15.77
C ASN A 170 13.00 -12.76 -16.90
N ARG A 171 13.81 -12.76 -17.98
CA ARG A 171 13.64 -11.83 -19.09
C ARG A 171 12.28 -12.01 -19.77
N GLN A 172 11.45 -11.00 -19.62
CA GLN A 172 10.15 -10.86 -20.29
C GLN A 172 9.84 -9.36 -20.45
N TYR A 173 8.79 -9.06 -21.25
CA TYR A 173 8.32 -7.70 -21.40
C TYR A 173 6.96 -7.55 -20.73
N PHE A 174 6.74 -6.38 -20.11
CA PHE A 174 5.52 -6.03 -19.40
C PHE A 174 4.79 -4.90 -20.12
N ASP A 175 3.48 -4.96 -20.13
CA ASP A 175 2.63 -3.88 -20.66
C ASP A 175 2.54 -2.74 -19.64
N VAL A 176 2.65 -3.06 -18.35
CA VAL A 176 2.73 -2.05 -17.29
C VAL A 176 3.65 -2.49 -16.15
N ILE A 177 4.47 -1.56 -15.69
CA ILE A 177 5.30 -1.65 -14.49
C ILE A 177 4.71 -0.68 -13.47
N VAL A 178 4.41 -1.17 -12.27
CA VAL A 178 3.91 -0.35 -11.16
C VAL A 178 4.86 -0.44 -9.97
N SER A 179 4.89 0.59 -9.16
CA SER A 179 5.57 0.56 -7.86
C SER A 179 5.10 1.70 -6.97
N ASN A 180 5.03 1.42 -5.68
CA ASN A 180 5.10 2.41 -4.62
C ASN A 180 6.47 2.25 -3.93
N PRO A 181 7.55 2.80 -4.49
CA PRO A 181 8.88 2.63 -3.96
C PRO A 181 9.08 3.52 -2.72
N PRO A 182 10.09 3.28 -1.88
CA PRO A 182 10.51 4.25 -0.88
C PRO A 182 10.79 5.61 -1.54
N TYR A 183 10.27 6.69 -0.95
CA TYR A 183 10.41 8.04 -1.51
C TYR A 183 10.63 9.14 -0.45
N ILE A 184 10.79 8.77 0.83
CA ILE A 184 11.07 9.74 1.90
C ILE A 184 12.57 9.99 1.98
N ASP A 185 12.96 11.26 2.12
CA ASP A 185 14.34 11.65 2.36
C ASP A 185 14.78 11.19 3.76
N GLU A 186 16.01 10.71 3.90
CA GLU A 186 16.57 10.27 5.18
C GLU A 186 16.57 11.37 6.26
N ASP A 187 16.63 12.64 5.83
CA ASP A 187 16.61 13.82 6.69
C ASP A 187 15.17 14.37 6.94
N ASP A 188 14.12 13.70 6.49
CA ASP A 188 12.74 14.17 6.64
C ASP A 188 12.28 14.11 8.10
N VAL A 189 11.86 15.25 8.62
CA VAL A 189 11.39 15.39 10.01
C VAL A 189 10.15 14.55 10.34
N HIS A 190 9.37 14.14 9.34
CA HIS A 190 8.17 13.32 9.51
C HIS A 190 8.49 11.85 9.82
N MET A 191 9.75 11.41 9.63
CA MET A 191 10.18 10.03 9.94
C MET A 191 9.89 9.61 11.37
N GLN A 192 9.89 10.56 12.32
CA GLN A 192 9.57 10.27 13.73
C GLN A 192 8.15 9.71 13.92
N ASN A 193 7.21 10.11 13.07
CA ASN A 193 5.82 9.62 13.11
C ASN A 193 5.64 8.24 12.47
N LEU A 194 6.66 7.75 11.77
CA LEU A 194 6.66 6.48 11.04
C LEU A 194 7.59 5.44 11.69
N ALA A 195 8.09 5.72 12.90
CA ALA A 195 9.08 4.90 13.61
C ALA A 195 8.63 3.43 13.87
N SER A 196 7.33 3.16 13.81
CA SER A 196 6.78 1.81 13.98
C SER A 196 6.74 1.00 12.68
N GLU A 197 7.00 1.63 11.53
CA GLU A 197 6.99 0.99 10.22
C GLU A 197 8.42 0.71 9.73
N PRO A 198 8.63 -0.28 8.85
CA PRO A 198 9.98 -0.63 8.41
C PRO A 198 10.62 0.52 7.61
N GLU A 199 11.70 1.09 8.13
CA GLU A 199 12.44 2.21 7.52
C GLU A 199 12.82 1.93 6.05
N ARG A 200 13.18 0.68 5.73
CA ARG A 200 13.50 0.22 4.37
C ARG A 200 12.36 0.39 3.35
N ALA A 201 11.11 0.45 3.83
CA ALA A 201 9.94 0.67 2.97
C ALA A 201 9.59 2.16 2.80
N LEU A 202 10.27 3.04 3.52
CA LEU A 202 10.00 4.47 3.59
C LEU A 202 11.10 5.30 2.96
N VAL A 203 12.36 5.01 3.29
CA VAL A 203 13.50 5.89 3.02
C VAL A 203 14.22 5.50 1.74
N ALA A 204 14.46 6.49 0.88
CA ALA A 204 15.31 6.39 -0.29
C ALA A 204 16.35 7.51 -0.34
N GLY A 205 17.53 7.18 -0.81
CA GLY A 205 18.59 8.18 -1.05
C GLY A 205 18.23 9.18 -2.16
N GLY A 206 19.10 10.16 -2.36
CA GLY A 206 18.92 11.14 -3.43
C GLY A 206 17.67 12.03 -3.25
N ARG A 207 17.37 12.42 -2.04
CA ARG A 207 16.15 13.16 -1.66
C ARG A 207 14.88 12.36 -1.96
N GLY A 208 14.88 11.05 -1.66
CA GLY A 208 13.76 10.18 -1.92
C GLY A 208 13.55 9.79 -3.40
N LEU A 209 14.46 10.12 -4.31
CA LEU A 209 14.26 9.91 -5.75
C LEU A 209 15.10 8.76 -6.33
N ALA A 210 16.04 8.19 -5.56
CA ALA A 210 17.00 7.22 -6.09
C ALA A 210 16.33 5.96 -6.66
N ASP A 211 15.36 5.40 -5.95
CA ASP A 211 14.65 4.21 -6.37
C ASP A 211 13.70 4.49 -7.54
N ILE A 212 13.01 5.64 -7.52
CA ILE A 212 12.18 6.13 -8.63
C ILE A 212 13.01 6.25 -9.90
N GLU A 213 14.17 6.92 -9.82
CA GLU A 213 15.09 7.07 -10.96
C GLU A 213 15.58 5.71 -11.45
N HIS A 214 15.99 4.82 -10.56
CA HIS A 214 16.42 3.47 -10.90
C HIS A 214 15.34 2.70 -11.66
N ILE A 215 14.09 2.69 -11.15
CA ILE A 215 12.96 1.99 -11.77
C ILE A 215 12.70 2.55 -13.17
N ILE A 216 12.64 3.87 -13.33
CA ILE A 216 12.40 4.51 -14.64
C ILE A 216 13.50 4.17 -15.64
N GLN A 217 14.78 4.27 -15.24
CA GLN A 217 15.92 4.04 -16.13
C GLN A 217 16.04 2.57 -16.54
N GLN A 218 15.85 1.62 -15.63
CA GLN A 218 15.93 0.20 -15.94
C GLN A 218 14.66 -0.32 -16.60
N GLY A 219 13.50 0.18 -16.21
CA GLY A 219 12.19 -0.27 -16.68
C GLY A 219 12.02 -0.24 -18.20
N LYS A 220 12.68 0.70 -18.89
CA LYS A 220 12.71 0.76 -20.37
C LYS A 220 13.10 -0.57 -21.04
N LYS A 221 13.92 -1.37 -20.38
CA LYS A 221 14.41 -2.66 -20.93
C LYS A 221 13.41 -3.80 -20.71
N TRP A 222 12.40 -3.55 -19.89
CA TRP A 222 11.41 -4.51 -19.45
C TRP A 222 10.00 -4.21 -19.97
N LEU A 223 9.81 -3.04 -20.60
CA LEU A 223 8.55 -2.64 -21.19
C LEU A 223 8.35 -3.21 -22.59
N ALA A 224 7.14 -3.66 -22.86
CA ALA A 224 6.64 -3.85 -24.20
C ALA A 224 6.55 -2.50 -24.94
N THR A 225 6.43 -2.55 -26.28
CA THR A 225 6.14 -1.34 -27.07
C THR A 225 4.83 -0.71 -26.60
N GLN A 226 4.84 0.59 -26.36
CA GLN A 226 3.72 1.36 -25.77
C GLN A 226 3.38 0.98 -24.31
N GLY A 227 4.25 0.25 -23.64
CA GLY A 227 4.08 -0.07 -22.22
C GLY A 227 4.23 1.14 -21.31
N TRP A 228 3.71 1.04 -20.10
CA TRP A 228 3.65 2.13 -19.13
C TRP A 228 4.49 1.85 -17.88
N ILE A 229 5.05 2.90 -17.29
CA ILE A 229 5.49 2.90 -15.90
C ILE A 229 4.55 3.82 -15.12
N VAL A 230 4.06 3.36 -13.96
CA VAL A 230 3.17 4.09 -13.06
C VAL A 230 3.75 4.01 -11.66
N LEU A 231 4.16 5.16 -11.10
CA LEU A 231 4.86 5.23 -9.81
C LEU A 231 4.16 6.18 -8.85
N GLU A 232 4.03 5.75 -7.60
CA GLU A 232 3.72 6.64 -6.48
C GLU A 232 4.95 7.41 -6.06
N HIS A 233 4.76 8.63 -5.53
CA HIS A 233 5.81 9.50 -5.01
C HIS A 233 5.27 10.50 -3.97
N GLY A 234 6.14 11.20 -3.28
CA GLY A 234 5.78 12.27 -2.36
C GLY A 234 5.07 13.44 -3.07
N TYR A 235 4.19 14.11 -2.34
CA TYR A 235 3.33 15.18 -2.87
C TYR A 235 4.10 16.35 -3.50
N ASP A 236 5.33 16.57 -3.11
CA ASP A 236 6.21 17.64 -3.59
C ASP A 236 7.24 17.19 -4.64
N GLN A 237 7.23 15.91 -5.02
CA GLN A 237 8.20 15.32 -5.94
C GLN A 237 7.74 15.27 -7.41
N ALA A 238 6.50 15.65 -7.72
CA ALA A 238 5.88 15.47 -9.05
C ALA A 238 6.71 16.04 -10.20
N GLU A 239 7.20 17.28 -10.07
CA GLU A 239 8.02 17.91 -11.12
C GLU A 239 9.34 17.16 -11.35
N ALA A 240 10.01 16.75 -10.28
CA ALA A 240 11.26 16.00 -10.35
C ALA A 240 11.04 14.64 -11.03
N VAL A 241 10.00 13.91 -10.64
CA VAL A 241 9.65 12.60 -11.22
C VAL A 241 9.28 12.74 -12.69
N GLN A 242 8.46 13.74 -13.08
CA GLN A 242 8.16 14.01 -14.48
C GLN A 242 9.43 14.31 -15.29
N ASN A 243 10.39 15.07 -14.73
CA ASN A 243 11.64 15.37 -15.40
C ASN A 243 12.51 14.13 -15.60
N ILE A 244 12.52 13.19 -14.64
CA ILE A 244 13.21 11.88 -14.77
C ILE A 244 12.58 11.08 -15.92
N PHE A 245 11.23 10.96 -15.99
CA PHE A 245 10.54 10.28 -17.08
C PHE A 245 10.86 10.89 -18.44
N LYS A 246 10.75 12.22 -18.56
CA LYS A 246 11.03 12.96 -19.81
C LYS A 246 12.50 12.80 -20.24
N GLY A 247 13.42 12.93 -19.29
CA GLY A 247 14.86 12.72 -19.52
C GLY A 247 15.20 11.29 -19.94
N ALA A 248 14.45 10.30 -19.48
CA ALA A 248 14.55 8.90 -19.88
C ALA A 248 13.94 8.59 -21.24
N GLY A 249 13.21 9.54 -21.87
CA GLY A 249 12.61 9.42 -23.20
C GLY A 249 11.16 8.98 -23.23
N PHE A 250 10.51 8.83 -22.06
CA PHE A 250 9.07 8.53 -21.98
C PHE A 250 8.21 9.66 -22.57
N LYS A 251 7.06 9.27 -23.12
CA LYS A 251 6.02 10.14 -23.65
C LYS A 251 4.78 10.10 -22.76
N GLU A 252 3.79 10.92 -23.05
CA GLU A 252 2.51 10.99 -22.30
C GLU A 252 2.70 11.13 -20.77
N VAL A 253 3.81 11.79 -20.36
CA VAL A 253 4.18 11.95 -18.95
C VAL A 253 3.19 12.89 -18.28
N ARG A 254 2.50 12.38 -17.27
CA ARG A 254 1.53 13.16 -16.47
C ARG A 254 1.50 12.68 -15.02
N THR A 255 1.03 13.55 -14.14
CA THR A 255 0.81 13.26 -12.72
C THR A 255 -0.69 13.27 -12.41
N VAL A 256 -1.11 12.34 -11.58
CA VAL A 256 -2.47 12.19 -11.05
C VAL A 256 -2.44 12.56 -9.57
N LYS A 257 -3.49 13.26 -9.14
CA LYS A 257 -3.65 13.68 -7.74
C LYS A 257 -4.38 12.61 -6.93
N ASP A 258 -4.04 12.55 -5.64
CA ASP A 258 -4.77 11.77 -4.66
C ASP A 258 -6.14 12.41 -4.32
N TYR A 259 -6.93 11.75 -3.50
CA TYR A 259 -8.25 12.25 -3.09
C TYR A 259 -8.18 13.51 -2.22
N GLY A 260 -7.02 13.80 -1.62
CA GLY A 260 -6.72 15.03 -0.91
C GLY A 260 -6.34 16.20 -1.82
N GLY A 261 -6.17 15.96 -3.13
CA GLY A 261 -5.76 16.96 -4.13
C GLY A 261 -4.25 17.16 -4.23
N ASN A 262 -3.43 16.32 -3.59
CA ASN A 262 -1.97 16.36 -3.69
C ASN A 262 -1.50 15.53 -4.89
N ASP A 263 -0.41 15.94 -5.50
CA ASP A 263 0.24 15.15 -6.53
C ASP A 263 0.76 13.83 -5.93
N ARG A 264 0.41 12.69 -6.55
CA ARG A 264 0.68 11.38 -5.94
C ARG A 264 1.25 10.33 -6.89
N VAL A 265 0.72 10.22 -8.10
CA VAL A 265 1.09 9.17 -9.04
C VAL A 265 1.55 9.80 -10.35
N THR A 266 2.79 9.53 -10.76
CA THR A 266 3.28 9.94 -12.08
C THR A 266 3.45 8.72 -12.97
N LEU A 267 3.01 8.86 -14.22
CA LEU A 267 3.09 7.82 -15.23
C LEU A 267 3.69 8.35 -16.53
N GLY A 268 4.29 7.43 -17.30
CA GLY A 268 4.84 7.72 -18.61
C GLY A 268 4.79 6.48 -19.51
N GLN A 269 4.59 6.70 -20.81
CA GLN A 269 4.51 5.66 -21.81
C GLN A 269 5.84 5.51 -22.57
N TRP A 270 6.28 4.28 -22.72
CA TRP A 270 7.45 3.93 -23.52
C TRP A 270 7.03 3.70 -24.98
N GLN A 271 7.37 4.61 -25.85
CA GLN A 271 7.04 4.55 -27.28
C GLN A 271 8.33 4.24 -28.09
N ASN A 272 8.69 2.96 -28.14
CA ASN A 272 9.85 2.51 -28.92
C ASN A 272 9.46 1.40 -29.88
#